data_f4a76aa45fb0deccd37b23be02f295b5
#
_entry.id   f4a76aa45fb0deccd37b23be02f295b5
#
_cell.length_a   1.000
_cell.length_b   1.000
_cell.length_c   1.000
_cell.angle_alpha   90.00
_cell.angle_beta   90.00
_cell.angle_gamma   90.00
#
_symmetry.space_group_name_H-M   'P 1'
#
loop_
_entity.id
_entity.type
_entity.pdbx_description
1 polymer ?
#
loop_
_entity_poly.entity_id
_entity_poly.type
_entity_poly.pdbx_seq_one_letter_code
_entity_poly.pdbx_strand_id
1 'polypeptide(L)'
;MLKQFRVLVLNAGAHRMPPEAYRGKMDQVASVIRSYLAHNREGSAIFRATVPGFSGCNETREARPHASIEAAEAYLRAHPFYEQHEFVPIANQIAAEAIVRGGGRVLDVYPSSILRLDDRAGTQTYHGLMDCLHYRSPLLLTSLATWARMLGELLANKQH
;
A
#
# COMPACT_ATOMS: atom_id res chain seq x y z
N MET A 1 -7.28 0.95 -23.87
CA MET A 1 -7.77 0.01 -22.85
C MET A 1 -8.14 0.69 -21.52
N LEU A 2 -7.35 1.63 -20.93
CA LEU A 2 -7.69 2.26 -19.65
C LEU A 2 -8.90 3.22 -19.71
N LYS A 3 -9.28 3.73 -20.86
CA LYS A 3 -10.35 4.72 -21.05
C LYS A 3 -11.74 4.26 -20.60
N GLN A 4 -11.96 2.96 -20.46
CA GLN A 4 -13.25 2.38 -20.05
C GLN A 4 -13.46 2.36 -18.52
N PHE A 5 -12.42 2.62 -17.74
CA PHE A 5 -12.51 2.60 -16.27
C PHE A 5 -12.64 4.03 -15.73
N ARG A 6 -13.56 4.25 -14.81
CA ARG A 6 -13.71 5.54 -14.11
C ARG A 6 -12.72 5.70 -12.95
N VAL A 7 -12.29 4.60 -12.37
CA VAL A 7 -11.36 4.60 -11.24
C VAL A 7 -10.23 3.62 -11.53
N LEU A 8 -9.00 4.10 -11.45
CA LEU A 8 -7.79 3.29 -11.46
C LEU A 8 -7.21 3.27 -10.04
N VAL A 9 -7.06 2.09 -9.46
CA VAL A 9 -6.32 1.92 -8.21
C VAL A 9 -5.03 1.19 -8.53
N LEU A 10 -3.92 1.81 -8.19
CA LEU A 10 -2.56 1.34 -8.48
C LEU A 10 -1.82 1.05 -7.17
N ASN A 11 -0.95 0.06 -7.19
CA ASN A 11 -0.02 -0.23 -6.11
C ASN A 11 1.31 -0.70 -6.69
N ALA A 12 2.41 -0.27 -6.09
CA ALA A 12 3.77 -0.69 -6.40
C ALA A 12 4.67 -0.47 -5.18
N GLY A 13 5.85 -1.10 -5.17
CA GLY A 13 6.83 -0.91 -4.10
C GLY A 13 6.92 -2.07 -3.10
N ALA A 14 6.28 -3.22 -3.40
CA ALA A 14 6.42 -4.41 -2.57
C ALA A 14 7.78 -5.11 -2.77
N HIS A 15 8.41 -4.92 -3.92
CA HIS A 15 9.71 -5.50 -4.24
C HIS A 15 10.80 -4.42 -4.20
N ARG A 16 11.87 -4.72 -3.45
CA ARG A 16 13.01 -3.81 -3.35
C ARG A 16 13.65 -3.54 -4.71
N MET A 17 13.93 -2.28 -4.96
CA MET A 17 14.77 -1.83 -6.05
C MET A 17 15.50 -0.55 -5.65
N PRO A 18 16.60 -0.18 -6.34
CA PRO A 18 17.27 1.10 -6.08
C PRO A 18 16.28 2.27 -6.19
N PRO A 19 16.29 3.24 -5.25
CA PRO A 19 15.35 4.36 -5.24
C PRO A 19 15.28 5.13 -6.57
N GLU A 20 16.42 5.33 -7.25
CA GLU A 20 16.48 6.01 -8.54
C GLU A 20 15.75 5.23 -9.64
N ALA A 21 15.92 3.90 -9.68
CA ALA A 21 15.21 3.04 -10.63
C ALA A 21 13.69 3.05 -10.35
N TYR A 22 13.31 3.07 -9.07
CA TYR A 22 11.92 3.19 -8.67
C TYR A 22 11.32 4.54 -9.05
N ARG A 23 12.07 5.63 -8.84
CA ARG A 23 11.67 6.99 -9.26
C ARG A 23 11.39 7.05 -10.76
N GLY A 24 12.31 6.53 -11.59
CA GLY A 24 12.11 6.48 -13.04
C GLY A 24 10.85 5.72 -13.47
N LYS A 25 10.53 4.60 -12.79
CA LYS A 25 9.27 3.87 -13.03
C LYS A 25 8.05 4.67 -12.61
N MET A 26 8.10 5.35 -11.47
CA MET A 26 6.97 6.15 -10.99
C MET A 26 6.74 7.40 -11.83
N ASP A 27 7.77 7.97 -12.44
CA ASP A 27 7.64 9.05 -13.42
C ASP A 27 6.90 8.58 -14.70
N GLN A 28 7.16 7.37 -15.16
CA GLN A 28 6.40 6.75 -16.24
C GLN A 28 4.92 6.54 -15.85
N VAL A 29 4.65 6.05 -14.64
CA VAL A 29 3.29 5.89 -14.12
C VAL A 29 2.59 7.26 -14.04
N ALA A 30 3.26 8.29 -13.55
CA ALA A 30 2.72 9.66 -13.53
C ALA A 30 2.33 10.17 -14.93
N SER A 31 3.13 9.88 -15.95
CA SER A 31 2.82 10.21 -17.34
C SER A 31 1.57 9.48 -17.84
N VAL A 32 1.45 8.20 -17.53
CA VAL A 32 0.26 7.40 -17.88
C VAL A 32 -1.00 7.94 -17.19
N ILE A 33 -0.90 8.27 -15.91
CA ILE A 33 -2.01 8.87 -15.14
C ILE A 33 -2.46 10.20 -15.77
N ARG A 34 -1.51 11.06 -16.10
CA ARG A 34 -1.81 12.35 -16.76
C ARG A 34 -2.55 12.17 -18.08
N SER A 35 -2.06 11.23 -18.90
CA SER A 35 -2.72 10.89 -20.15
C SER A 35 -4.12 10.30 -19.93
N TYR A 36 -4.28 9.43 -18.94
CA TYR A 36 -5.58 8.86 -18.59
C TYR A 36 -6.57 9.94 -18.16
N LEU A 37 -6.20 10.83 -17.26
CA LEU A 37 -7.06 11.90 -16.75
C LEU A 37 -7.41 12.92 -17.82
N ALA A 38 -6.50 13.23 -18.74
CA ALA A 38 -6.77 14.10 -19.88
C ALA A 38 -7.88 13.56 -20.79
N HIS A 39 -8.03 12.23 -20.88
CA HIS A 39 -9.06 11.58 -21.70
C HIS A 39 -10.32 11.17 -20.90
N ASN A 40 -10.26 11.25 -19.57
CA ASN A 40 -11.35 10.86 -18.66
C ASN A 40 -11.56 11.94 -17.60
N ARG A 41 -12.30 12.99 -17.95
CA ARG A 41 -12.53 14.13 -17.02
C ARG A 41 -13.20 13.74 -15.71
N GLU A 42 -14.02 12.68 -15.73
CA GLU A 42 -14.64 12.10 -14.52
C GLU A 42 -13.79 11.00 -13.88
N GLY A 43 -12.65 10.69 -14.46
CA GLY A 43 -11.75 9.64 -14.01
C GLY A 43 -11.08 9.99 -12.68
N SER A 44 -10.63 8.95 -11.99
CA SER A 44 -9.79 9.07 -10.80
C SER A 44 -8.65 8.07 -10.90
N ALA A 45 -7.45 8.51 -10.61
CA ALA A 45 -6.28 7.66 -10.47
C ALA A 45 -5.80 7.73 -9.02
N ILE A 46 -5.74 6.59 -8.35
CA ILE A 46 -5.45 6.48 -6.92
C ILE A 46 -4.29 5.52 -6.75
N PHE A 47 -3.26 5.94 -6.06
CA PHE A 47 -2.18 5.07 -5.62
C PHE A 47 -2.43 4.66 -4.18
N ARG A 48 -2.54 3.35 -3.93
CA ARG A 48 -2.59 2.80 -2.58
C ARG A 48 -1.16 2.58 -2.09
N ALA A 49 -0.80 3.22 -0.99
CA ALA A 49 0.49 3.04 -0.35
C ALA A 49 0.75 1.56 -0.03
N THR A 50 1.99 1.13 -0.21
CA THR A 50 2.43 -0.23 0.11
C THR A 50 2.70 -0.35 1.60
N VAL A 51 2.45 -1.53 2.14
CA VAL A 51 2.72 -1.85 3.55
C VAL A 51 3.75 -2.98 3.59
N PRO A 52 4.81 -2.88 4.40
CA PRO A 52 5.86 -3.88 4.45
C PRO A 52 5.37 -5.20 5.07
N GLY A 53 5.93 -6.31 4.63
CA GLY A 53 5.85 -7.58 5.31
C GLY A 53 6.71 -7.60 6.58
N PHE A 54 6.54 -8.64 7.40
CA PHE A 54 7.42 -8.91 8.54
C PHE A 54 7.64 -10.42 8.69
N SER A 55 8.81 -10.82 9.22
CA SER A 55 9.10 -12.21 9.48
C SER A 55 8.38 -12.71 10.74
N GLY A 56 8.13 -14.02 10.85
CA GLY A 56 7.50 -14.62 12.03
C GLY A 56 5.99 -14.37 12.14
N CYS A 57 5.31 -14.04 11.07
CA CYS A 57 3.87 -13.77 11.09
C CYS A 57 3.01 -14.99 11.51
N ASN A 58 3.54 -16.18 11.45
CA ASN A 58 2.91 -17.41 11.96
C ASN A 58 2.90 -17.50 13.49
N GLU A 59 3.78 -16.78 14.14
CA GLU A 59 3.90 -16.73 15.61
C GLU A 59 2.93 -15.71 16.22
N THR A 60 2.34 -14.86 15.39
CA THR A 60 1.54 -13.70 15.82
C THR A 60 0.06 -14.02 16.01
N ARG A 61 -0.34 -15.29 16.17
CA ARG A 61 -1.75 -15.63 16.47
C ARG A 61 -2.33 -14.92 17.70
N GLU A 62 -1.44 -14.41 18.56
CA GLU A 62 -1.78 -13.60 19.74
C GLU A 62 -1.36 -12.12 19.56
N ALA A 63 -0.92 -11.74 18.37
CA ALA A 63 -0.50 -10.37 18.12
C ALA A 63 -1.66 -9.40 18.40
N ARG A 64 -1.34 -8.36 19.13
CA ARG A 64 -2.26 -7.25 19.42
C ARG A 64 -1.93 -6.06 18.51
N PRO A 65 -2.89 -5.19 18.27
CA PRO A 65 -2.59 -3.92 17.62
C PRO A 65 -1.45 -3.19 18.32
N HIS A 66 -0.56 -2.58 17.56
CA HIS A 66 0.48 -1.73 18.11
C HIS A 66 -0.13 -0.43 18.66
N ALA A 67 0.39 0.04 19.78
CA ALA A 67 -0.12 1.24 20.45
C ALA A 67 0.26 2.54 19.70
N SER A 68 1.34 2.52 18.92
CA SER A 68 1.79 3.67 18.13
C SER A 68 2.53 3.23 16.87
N ILE A 69 2.70 4.18 15.95
CA ILE A 69 3.47 3.97 14.70
C ILE A 69 4.92 3.64 15.04
N GLU A 70 5.53 4.32 15.99
CA GLU A 70 6.91 4.09 16.42
C GLU A 70 7.10 2.66 16.96
N ALA A 71 6.14 2.16 17.74
CA ALA A 71 6.17 0.80 18.25
C ALA A 71 6.05 -0.23 17.11
N ALA A 72 5.16 0.02 16.14
CA ALA A 72 5.00 -0.84 14.97
C ALA A 72 6.26 -0.85 14.09
N GLU A 73 6.87 0.31 13.84
CA GLU A 73 8.11 0.42 13.08
C GLU A 73 9.29 -0.23 13.80
N ALA A 74 9.38 -0.11 15.13
CA ALA A 74 10.38 -0.81 15.93
C ALA A 74 10.20 -2.33 15.80
N TYR A 75 8.95 -2.81 15.83
CA TYR A 75 8.65 -4.22 15.61
C TYR A 75 9.07 -4.68 14.21
N LEU A 76 8.76 -3.92 13.16
CA LEU A 76 9.16 -4.23 11.79
C LEU A 76 10.68 -4.29 11.61
N ARG A 77 11.43 -3.40 12.28
CA ARG A 77 12.90 -3.44 12.30
C ARG A 77 13.46 -4.69 12.99
N ALA A 78 12.80 -5.13 14.05
CA ALA A 78 13.19 -6.34 14.77
C ALA A 78 12.83 -7.64 14.01
N HIS A 79 11.84 -7.58 13.11
CA HIS A 79 11.34 -8.71 12.34
C HIS A 79 11.38 -8.43 10.84
N PRO A 80 12.57 -8.20 10.26
CA PRO A 80 12.71 -7.76 8.88
C PRO A 80 12.22 -8.83 7.90
N PHE A 81 11.55 -8.37 6.85
CA PHE A 81 11.12 -9.19 5.73
C PHE A 81 11.67 -8.56 4.43
N TYR A 82 12.74 -9.15 3.90
CA TYR A 82 13.43 -8.66 2.69
C TYR A 82 13.73 -7.15 2.73
N GLU A 83 14.08 -6.60 3.89
CA GLU A 83 14.39 -5.17 4.12
C GLU A 83 13.25 -4.21 3.70
N GLN A 84 12.02 -4.71 3.61
CA GLN A 84 10.88 -3.90 3.21
C GLN A 84 10.58 -2.76 4.20
N HIS A 85 10.90 -2.96 5.48
CA HIS A 85 10.72 -1.93 6.52
C HIS A 85 11.52 -0.64 6.24
N GLU A 86 12.65 -0.74 5.52
CA GLU A 86 13.46 0.41 5.09
C GLU A 86 12.99 0.96 3.74
N PHE A 87 12.78 0.06 2.78
CA PHE A 87 12.47 0.45 1.41
C PHE A 87 11.04 0.97 1.22
N VAL A 88 10.05 0.36 1.85
CA VAL A 88 8.64 0.70 1.62
C VAL A 88 8.29 2.15 1.97
N PRO A 89 8.73 2.74 3.09
CA PRO A 89 8.50 4.15 3.36
C PRO A 89 9.06 5.07 2.26
N ILE A 90 10.29 4.79 1.81
CA ILE A 90 10.96 5.56 0.74
C ILE A 90 10.19 5.41 -0.58
N ALA A 91 9.78 4.18 -0.92
CA ALA A 91 9.01 3.90 -2.12
C ALA A 91 7.65 4.61 -2.10
N ASN A 92 6.96 4.60 -0.97
CA ASN A 92 5.68 5.29 -0.80
C ASN A 92 5.84 6.81 -1.00
N GLN A 93 6.89 7.40 -0.46
CA GLN A 93 7.17 8.82 -0.66
C GLN A 93 7.41 9.14 -2.15
N ILE A 94 8.32 8.41 -2.80
CA ILE A 94 8.60 8.58 -4.24
C ILE A 94 7.33 8.44 -5.07
N ALA A 95 6.53 7.41 -4.77
CA ALA A 95 5.27 7.17 -5.48
C ALA A 95 4.28 8.31 -5.25
N ALA A 96 4.08 8.74 -4.01
CA ALA A 96 3.16 9.82 -3.68
C ALA A 96 3.49 11.11 -4.44
N GLU A 97 4.77 11.51 -4.45
CA GLU A 97 5.23 12.68 -5.20
C GLU A 97 4.94 12.55 -6.71
N ALA A 98 5.25 11.40 -7.30
CA ALA A 98 5.03 11.18 -8.73
C ALA A 98 3.54 11.15 -9.10
N ILE A 99 2.73 10.44 -8.30
CA ILE A 99 1.28 10.31 -8.51
C ILE A 99 0.59 11.68 -8.45
N VAL A 100 0.91 12.49 -7.44
CA VAL A 100 0.35 13.85 -7.31
C VAL A 100 0.76 14.73 -8.48
N ARG A 101 2.03 14.68 -8.90
CA ARG A 101 2.49 15.37 -10.13
C ARG A 101 1.74 14.91 -11.39
N GLY A 102 1.29 13.65 -11.43
CA GLY A 102 0.47 13.10 -12.50
C GLY A 102 -1.00 13.52 -12.46
N GLY A 103 -1.44 14.22 -11.41
CA GLY A 103 -2.85 14.58 -11.16
C GLY A 103 -3.64 13.46 -10.44
N GLY A 104 -2.96 12.41 -10.00
CA GLY A 104 -3.57 11.35 -9.18
C GLY A 104 -3.65 11.71 -7.70
N ARG A 105 -4.22 10.81 -6.92
CA ARG A 105 -4.37 10.93 -5.47
C ARG A 105 -3.75 9.73 -4.76
N VAL A 106 -3.40 9.90 -3.49
CA VAL A 106 -2.80 8.87 -2.66
C VAL A 106 -3.80 8.37 -1.63
N LEU A 107 -3.99 7.07 -1.58
CA LEU A 107 -4.67 6.36 -0.50
C LEU A 107 -3.59 5.87 0.47
N ASP A 108 -3.30 6.69 1.47
CA ASP A 108 -2.25 6.38 2.45
C ASP A 108 -2.78 5.43 3.53
N VAL A 109 -2.71 4.15 3.24
CA VAL A 109 -3.08 3.08 4.17
C VAL A 109 -1.93 2.67 5.09
N TYR A 110 -0.72 3.20 4.90
CA TYR A 110 0.47 2.76 5.63
C TYR A 110 0.31 2.92 7.14
N PRO A 111 -0.04 4.10 7.69
CA PRO A 111 -0.10 4.30 9.14
C PRO A 111 -1.12 3.38 9.82
N SER A 112 -2.32 3.29 9.27
CA SER A 112 -3.38 2.44 9.84
C SER A 112 -3.05 0.96 9.75
N SER A 113 -2.33 0.55 8.72
CA SER A 113 -2.02 -0.85 8.46
C SER A 113 -0.88 -1.37 9.30
N ILE A 114 0.17 -0.57 9.55
CA ILE A 114 1.28 -1.02 10.40
C ILE A 114 0.87 -1.14 11.87
N LEU A 115 -0.15 -0.42 12.31
CA LEU A 115 -0.74 -0.60 13.64
C LEU A 115 -1.46 -1.96 13.77
N ARG A 116 -1.85 -2.59 12.66
CA ARG A 116 -2.61 -3.82 12.59
C ARG A 116 -1.83 -4.94 11.88
N LEU A 117 -0.57 -5.13 12.27
CA LEU A 117 0.23 -6.27 11.77
C LEU A 117 -0.38 -7.63 12.17
N ASP A 118 -1.18 -7.64 13.23
CA ASP A 118 -1.99 -8.78 13.67
C ASP A 118 -3.02 -9.25 12.61
N ASP A 119 -3.49 -8.37 11.75
CA ASP A 119 -4.38 -8.72 10.63
C ASP A 119 -3.68 -9.52 9.50
N ARG A 120 -2.36 -9.71 9.62
CA ARG A 120 -1.55 -10.53 8.73
C ARG A 120 -1.30 -11.93 9.28
N ALA A 121 -2.28 -12.52 9.91
CA ALA A 121 -2.14 -13.91 10.37
C ALA A 121 -1.71 -14.80 9.20
N GLY A 122 -0.46 -15.25 9.26
CA GLY A 122 0.18 -15.99 8.20
C GLY A 122 -0.65 -17.19 7.76
N THR A 123 -1.02 -17.19 6.51
CA THR A 123 -1.62 -18.37 5.88
C THR A 123 -0.53 -19.05 5.05
N GLN A 124 -0.56 -20.37 5.04
CA GLN A 124 0.33 -21.13 4.19
C GLN A 124 0.08 -20.76 2.72
N THR A 125 1.13 -20.39 2.01
CA THR A 125 1.07 -20.19 0.56
C THR A 125 0.94 -21.52 -0.16
N TYR A 126 0.70 -21.46 -1.46
CA TYR A 126 0.68 -22.61 -2.34
C TYR A 126 1.94 -23.51 -2.25
N HIS A 127 3.09 -22.93 -1.90
CA HIS A 127 4.36 -23.66 -1.72
C HIS A 127 4.65 -24.06 -0.26
N GLY A 128 3.68 -24.00 0.63
CA GLY A 128 3.87 -24.33 2.04
C GLY A 128 4.61 -23.26 2.86
N LEU A 129 5.00 -22.15 2.25
CA LEU A 129 5.63 -21.02 2.93
C LEU A 129 4.56 -20.14 3.60
N MET A 130 4.93 -19.48 4.68
CA MET A 130 4.04 -18.51 5.33
C MET A 130 3.99 -17.21 4.54
N ASP A 131 2.78 -16.76 4.26
CA ASP A 131 2.55 -15.47 3.62
C ASP A 131 2.51 -14.36 4.67
N CYS A 132 3.63 -13.69 4.84
CA CYS A 132 3.78 -12.58 5.77
C CYS A 132 3.67 -11.20 5.09
N LEU A 133 3.26 -11.17 3.83
CA LEU A 133 3.13 -9.93 3.04
C LEU A 133 1.68 -9.49 2.87
N HIS A 134 0.76 -10.41 2.62
CA HIS A 134 -0.62 -10.07 2.30
C HIS A 134 -1.52 -10.02 3.53
N TYR A 135 -2.42 -9.04 3.54
CA TYR A 135 -3.50 -9.01 4.52
C TYR A 135 -4.54 -10.06 4.12
N ARG A 136 -4.73 -11.02 4.99
CA ARG A 136 -5.78 -12.02 4.86
C ARG A 136 -6.55 -12.06 6.15
N SER A 137 -7.79 -11.70 6.09
CA SER A 137 -8.69 -12.06 7.17
C SER A 137 -10.06 -12.34 6.62
N PRO A 138 -10.51 -13.58 6.63
CA PRO A 138 -11.92 -13.89 6.45
C PRO A 138 -12.75 -13.47 7.68
N LEU A 139 -12.13 -13.22 8.82
CA LEU A 139 -12.82 -12.98 10.09
C LEU A 139 -12.66 -11.55 10.63
N LEU A 140 -11.64 -10.82 10.22
CA LEU A 140 -11.34 -9.49 10.74
C LEU A 140 -11.13 -8.52 9.58
N LEU A 141 -12.21 -7.99 9.11
CA LEU A 141 -12.28 -6.99 8.04
C LEU A 141 -11.70 -5.62 8.43
N THR A 142 -10.97 -5.51 9.57
CA THR A 142 -10.60 -4.21 10.12
C THR A 142 -9.69 -3.41 9.20
N SER A 143 -8.58 -3.96 8.73
CA SER A 143 -7.68 -3.22 7.83
C SER A 143 -8.33 -3.02 6.45
N LEU A 144 -8.92 -4.05 5.87
CA LEU A 144 -9.58 -3.96 4.57
C LEU A 144 -10.82 -3.06 4.60
N ALA A 145 -11.63 -3.12 5.68
CA ALA A 145 -12.77 -2.23 5.87
C ALA A 145 -12.30 -0.78 6.05
N THR A 146 -11.21 -0.55 6.77
CA THR A 146 -10.59 0.77 6.91
C THR A 146 -10.14 1.29 5.54
N TRP A 147 -9.46 0.48 4.74
CA TRP A 147 -9.04 0.87 3.38
C TRP A 147 -10.23 1.17 2.47
N ALA A 148 -11.29 0.35 2.54
CA ALA A 148 -12.51 0.58 1.75
C ALA A 148 -13.20 1.88 2.15
N ARG A 149 -13.30 2.18 3.45
CA ARG A 149 -13.84 3.45 3.94
C ARG A 149 -13.00 4.64 3.47
N MET A 150 -11.67 4.58 3.66
CA MET A 150 -10.75 5.63 3.20
C MET A 150 -10.84 5.86 1.69
N LEU A 151 -10.96 4.78 0.90
CA LEU A 151 -11.15 4.87 -0.54
C LEU A 151 -12.49 5.55 -0.88
N GLY A 152 -13.56 5.18 -0.19
CA GLY A 152 -14.89 5.81 -0.35
C GLY A 152 -14.86 7.30 -0.04
N GLU A 153 -14.23 7.70 1.06
CA GLU A 153 -14.03 9.11 1.44
C GLU A 153 -13.20 9.87 0.39
N LEU A 154 -12.12 9.23 -0.08
CA LEU A 154 -11.27 9.81 -1.12
C LEU A 154 -12.04 10.00 -2.44
N LEU A 155 -12.92 9.07 -2.80
CA LEU A 155 -13.75 9.18 -4.02
C LEU A 155 -14.87 10.20 -3.86
N ALA A 156 -15.48 10.32 -2.69
CA ALA A 156 -16.53 11.30 -2.40
C ALA A 156 -15.99 12.74 -2.42
N ASN A 157 -14.77 12.93 -1.91
CA ASN A 157 -14.09 14.24 -1.89
C ASN A 157 -13.40 14.53 -3.24
N LYS A 158 -14.15 14.45 -4.34
CA LYS A 158 -13.67 15.00 -5.60
C LYS A 158 -13.55 16.50 -5.40
N GLN A 159 -12.32 17.00 -5.26
CA GLN A 159 -12.07 18.44 -5.36
C GLN A 159 -12.51 18.88 -6.76
N HIS A 160 -13.44 19.80 -6.78
CA HIS A 160 -13.87 20.52 -7.97
C HIS A 160 -12.75 21.40 -8.50
#